data_714900d59f3f2588c7b351918af61a45
#
_entry.id   714900d59f3f2588c7b351918af61a45
#
_cell.length_a   1.000
_cell.length_b   1.000
_cell.length_c   1.000
_cell.angle_alpha   90.00
_cell.angle_beta   90.00
_cell.angle_gamma   90.00
#
_symmetry.space_group_name_H-M   'P 1'
#
loop_
_entity.id
_entity.type
_entity.pdbx_description
1 polymer ?
#
loop_
_entity_poly.entity_id
_entity_poly.type
_entity_poly.pdbx_seq_one_letter_code
_entity_poly.pdbx_strand_id
1 'polypeptide(L)'
;FMTMDPLCEKYYSISPYAYCNNNPVKYIDPDGREIEIHYQENGKGKVFIFTGENADRAPKNTFVQNVITAYNYNKKNGGGENLQKAAKDTKQRYAVAQTEDASSGDVPNRMYVVRWNPYAGLETTDGGTQSPATVLEHEMAHAYQYENHTEQYRADKRQIIVSYRNQEERRVITGPERKTAKANNEGIRNNHRGRSIVTETPISNQKIKYLYP
;
A
#
# COMPACT_ATOMS: atom_id res chain seq x y z
N PHE A 1 5.37 31.20 8.47
CA PHE A 1 5.25 30.24 9.56
C PHE A 1 5.07 31.00 10.87
N MET A 2 3.98 30.74 11.56
CA MET A 2 3.67 31.47 12.82
C MET A 2 4.06 30.63 14.07
N THR A 3 4.50 29.39 13.89
CA THR A 3 4.97 28.51 14.95
C THR A 3 6.39 28.03 14.64
N MET A 4 7.18 27.83 15.68
CA MET A 4 8.55 27.30 15.59
C MET A 4 8.51 25.81 15.20
N ASP A 5 9.39 25.39 14.27
CA ASP A 5 9.53 23.98 13.90
C ASP A 5 9.96 23.15 15.12
N PRO A 6 9.22 22.11 15.53
CA PRO A 6 9.59 21.24 16.65
C PRO A 6 10.92 20.50 16.46
N LEU A 7 11.44 20.41 15.25
CA LEU A 7 12.71 19.76 14.93
C LEU A 7 13.86 20.73 14.64
N CYS A 8 13.67 22.03 14.93
CA CYS A 8 14.68 23.07 14.66
C CYS A 8 16.05 22.78 15.31
N GLU A 9 16.09 22.06 16.43
CA GLU A 9 17.33 21.66 17.10
C GLU A 9 18.22 20.72 16.27
N LYS A 10 17.67 20.08 15.22
CA LYS A 10 18.44 19.21 14.31
C LYS A 10 19.09 19.96 13.15
N TYR A 11 18.74 21.23 12.95
CA TYR A 11 19.15 22.01 11.78
C TYR A 11 19.65 23.40 12.18
N TYR A 12 20.72 23.47 12.97
CA TYR A 12 21.30 24.70 13.53
C TYR A 12 21.66 25.79 12.51
N SER A 13 21.77 25.43 11.23
CA SER A 13 22.12 26.38 10.16
C SER A 13 20.90 27.02 9.51
N ILE A 14 19.67 26.67 9.93
CA ILE A 14 18.42 27.12 9.31
C ILE A 14 17.56 27.79 10.37
N SER A 15 16.88 28.89 9.99
CA SER A 15 15.96 29.56 10.91
C SER A 15 14.86 28.60 11.38
N PRO A 16 14.53 28.56 12.69
CA PRO A 16 13.41 27.77 13.21
C PRO A 16 12.04 28.10 12.61
N TYR A 17 11.94 29.20 11.89
CA TYR A 17 10.72 29.68 11.21
C TYR A 17 10.81 29.53 9.68
N ALA A 18 11.84 28.87 9.16
CA ALA A 18 11.97 28.62 7.73
C ALA A 18 11.04 27.50 7.30
N TYR A 19 10.18 27.78 6.33
CA TYR A 19 9.34 26.76 5.68
C TYR A 19 10.11 26.14 4.50
N CYS A 20 10.24 24.79 4.51
CA CYS A 20 10.94 24.05 3.46
C CYS A 20 12.32 24.61 3.12
N ASN A 21 13.12 24.98 4.14
CA ASN A 21 14.43 25.60 3.94
C ASN A 21 14.39 26.85 3.04
N ASN A 22 13.32 27.63 3.10
CA ASN A 22 13.03 28.78 2.25
C ASN A 22 12.94 28.44 0.73
N ASN A 23 12.73 27.15 0.38
CA ASN A 23 12.55 26.73 -1.00
C ASN A 23 11.38 25.73 -1.14
N PRO A 24 10.13 26.18 -1.01
CA PRO A 24 8.93 25.32 -1.07
C PRO A 24 8.68 24.70 -2.45
N VAL A 25 9.40 25.14 -3.48
CA VAL A 25 9.34 24.55 -4.83
C VAL A 25 10.25 23.31 -4.94
N LYS A 26 11.34 23.26 -4.17
CA LYS A 26 12.35 22.20 -4.21
C LYS A 26 12.18 21.16 -3.10
N TYR A 27 11.71 21.60 -1.93
CA TYR A 27 11.52 20.77 -0.77
C TYR A 27 10.03 20.73 -0.44
N ILE A 28 9.42 19.57 -0.59
CA ILE A 28 8.10 19.29 -0.04
C ILE A 28 8.34 19.05 1.45
N ASP A 29 7.47 19.62 2.30
CA ASP A 29 7.47 19.34 3.73
C ASP A 29 7.33 17.82 3.93
N PRO A 30 8.34 17.12 4.48
CA PRO A 30 8.27 15.68 4.61
C PRO A 30 7.30 15.20 5.68
N ASP A 31 6.61 16.09 6.41
CA ASP A 31 5.59 15.73 7.39
C ASP A 31 4.21 15.43 6.76
N GLY A 32 4.07 15.55 5.44
CA GLY A 32 2.95 14.96 4.68
C GLY A 32 3.01 13.43 4.77
N ARG A 33 2.21 12.84 5.62
CA ARG A 33 2.18 11.42 5.97
C ARG A 33 1.14 10.71 5.11
N GLU A 34 1.50 10.22 3.96
CA GLU A 34 0.62 9.65 2.93
C GLU A 34 1.22 8.34 2.42
N ILE A 35 0.89 7.91 1.23
CA ILE A 35 1.50 6.72 0.64
C ILE A 35 2.88 7.07 0.07
N GLU A 36 3.93 6.51 0.66
CA GLU A 36 5.29 6.58 0.15
C GLU A 36 5.55 5.46 -0.87
N ILE A 37 5.61 5.80 -2.15
CA ILE A 37 5.94 4.83 -3.19
C ILE A 37 7.46 4.84 -3.40
N HIS A 38 8.12 3.78 -2.94
CA HIS A 38 9.57 3.59 -3.04
C HIS A 38 9.93 2.93 -4.38
N TYR A 39 10.71 3.58 -5.21
CA TYR A 39 11.06 3.10 -6.54
C TYR A 39 12.54 3.34 -6.88
N GLN A 40 13.01 2.65 -7.91
CA GLN A 40 14.38 2.81 -8.42
C GLN A 40 14.38 3.65 -9.71
N GLU A 41 15.30 4.59 -9.81
CA GLU A 41 15.55 5.33 -11.03
C GLU A 41 17.05 5.58 -11.23
N ASN A 42 17.60 5.12 -12.34
CA ASN A 42 19.04 5.19 -12.63
C ASN A 42 19.93 4.59 -11.51
N GLY A 43 19.51 3.46 -10.95
CA GLY A 43 20.21 2.77 -9.86
C GLY A 43 20.15 3.47 -8.51
N LYS A 44 19.32 4.52 -8.35
CA LYS A 44 19.12 5.25 -7.10
C LYS A 44 17.71 5.05 -6.58
N GLY A 45 17.60 4.76 -5.28
CA GLY A 45 16.31 4.72 -4.59
C GLY A 45 15.70 6.12 -4.52
N LYS A 46 14.43 6.22 -4.86
CA LYS A 46 13.61 7.44 -4.79
C LYS A 46 12.27 7.14 -4.12
N VAL A 47 11.61 8.18 -3.64
CA VAL A 47 10.27 8.11 -3.05
C VAL A 47 9.37 9.13 -3.75
N PHE A 48 8.17 8.71 -4.10
CA PHE A 48 7.08 9.60 -4.51
C PHE A 48 5.98 9.56 -3.46
N ILE A 49 5.61 10.70 -2.94
CA ILE A 49 4.51 10.84 -1.98
C ILE A 49 3.21 10.96 -2.75
N PHE A 50 2.33 9.97 -2.59
CA PHE A 50 1.06 9.91 -3.29
C PHE A 50 -0.11 10.24 -2.36
N THR A 51 -0.83 11.32 -2.66
CA THR A 51 -1.95 11.87 -1.88
C THR A 51 -3.33 11.37 -2.37
N GLY A 52 -3.34 10.56 -3.43
CA GLY A 52 -4.59 10.18 -4.12
C GLY A 52 -5.13 11.24 -5.09
N GLU A 53 -4.55 12.45 -5.13
CA GLU A 53 -4.98 13.56 -5.98
C GLU A 53 -3.85 14.16 -6.84
N ASN A 54 -2.59 13.79 -6.58
CA ASN A 54 -1.41 14.33 -7.28
C ASN A 54 -0.81 13.38 -8.33
N ALA A 55 -1.64 12.54 -8.94
CA ALA A 55 -1.21 11.58 -9.97
C ALA A 55 -0.60 12.27 -11.22
N ASP A 56 -1.00 13.50 -11.50
CA ASP A 56 -0.47 14.34 -12.58
C ASP A 56 1.00 14.74 -12.38
N ARG A 57 1.48 14.73 -11.14
CA ARG A 57 2.87 15.04 -10.75
C ARG A 57 3.75 13.82 -10.61
N ALA A 58 3.18 12.61 -10.81
CA ALA A 58 3.90 11.37 -10.63
C ALA A 58 5.02 11.19 -11.67
N PRO A 59 6.19 10.66 -11.26
CA PRO A 59 7.26 10.35 -12.18
C PRO A 59 6.81 9.28 -13.19
N LYS A 60 7.41 9.31 -14.40
CA LYS A 60 7.19 8.31 -15.46
C LYS A 60 7.91 6.98 -15.15
N ASN A 61 7.85 6.54 -13.91
CA ASN A 61 8.38 5.26 -13.48
C ASN A 61 7.27 4.22 -13.51
N THR A 62 7.52 3.07 -14.11
CA THR A 62 6.51 2.01 -14.31
C THR A 62 5.87 1.56 -13.00
N PHE A 63 6.66 1.38 -11.93
CA PHE A 63 6.13 0.95 -10.64
C PHE A 63 5.22 2.00 -10.01
N VAL A 64 5.63 3.27 -10.03
CA VAL A 64 4.80 4.39 -9.52
C VAL A 64 3.48 4.46 -10.29
N GLN A 65 3.52 4.36 -11.62
CA GLN A 65 2.32 4.38 -12.47
C GLN A 65 1.41 3.18 -12.21
N ASN A 66 1.97 2.00 -11.94
CA ASN A 66 1.21 0.80 -11.59
C ASN A 66 0.47 0.96 -10.25
N VAL A 67 1.11 1.52 -9.22
CA VAL A 67 0.47 1.79 -7.92
C VAL A 67 -0.71 2.76 -8.10
N ILE A 68 -0.51 3.85 -8.84
CA ILE A 68 -1.57 4.84 -9.13
C ILE A 68 -2.71 4.20 -9.93
N THR A 69 -2.38 3.34 -10.90
CA THR A 69 -3.38 2.61 -11.71
C THR A 69 -4.23 1.69 -10.83
N ALA A 70 -3.60 0.91 -9.94
CA ALA A 70 -4.29 0.03 -9.01
C ALA A 70 -5.19 0.82 -8.01
N TYR A 71 -4.67 1.93 -7.48
CA TYR A 71 -5.45 2.83 -6.62
C TYR A 71 -6.70 3.37 -7.34
N ASN A 72 -6.53 3.91 -8.54
CA ASN A 72 -7.62 4.50 -9.32
C ASN A 72 -8.65 3.44 -9.75
N TYR A 73 -8.20 2.23 -10.09
CA TYR A 73 -9.08 1.11 -10.43
C TYR A 73 -9.98 0.74 -9.25
N ASN A 74 -9.39 0.50 -8.08
CA ASN A 74 -10.14 0.18 -6.87
C ASN A 74 -11.11 1.30 -6.49
N LYS A 75 -10.66 2.55 -6.49
CA LYS A 75 -11.48 3.73 -6.16
C LYS A 75 -12.65 3.89 -7.13
N LYS A 76 -12.41 3.76 -8.44
CA LYS A 76 -13.44 3.90 -9.50
C LYS A 76 -14.54 2.86 -9.34
N ASN A 77 -14.20 1.64 -8.96
CA ASN A 77 -15.15 0.56 -8.78
C ASN A 77 -15.86 0.58 -7.41
N GLY A 78 -15.46 1.47 -6.49
CA GLY A 78 -16.03 1.58 -5.14
C GLY A 78 -15.35 0.69 -4.09
N GLY A 79 -14.16 0.16 -4.38
CA GLY A 79 -13.28 -0.56 -3.48
C GLY A 79 -12.11 0.30 -2.99
N GLY A 80 -11.06 -0.35 -2.43
CA GLY A 80 -9.81 0.31 -2.04
C GLY A 80 -9.94 1.26 -0.85
N GLU A 81 -10.75 0.93 0.14
CA GLU A 81 -11.03 1.82 1.26
C GLU A 81 -9.78 2.18 2.07
N ASN A 82 -8.89 1.20 2.34
CA ASN A 82 -7.67 1.45 3.11
C ASN A 82 -6.62 2.19 2.28
N LEU A 83 -6.52 1.91 0.98
CA LEU A 83 -5.71 2.71 0.07
C LEU A 83 -6.14 4.18 0.04
N GLN A 84 -7.46 4.44 0.01
CA GLN A 84 -7.99 5.79 0.01
C GLN A 84 -7.80 6.50 1.36
N LYS A 85 -7.92 5.77 2.48
CA LYS A 85 -7.63 6.30 3.81
C LYS A 85 -6.15 6.61 3.97
N ALA A 86 -5.27 5.69 3.58
CA ALA A 86 -3.82 5.86 3.63
C ALA A 86 -3.35 7.07 2.79
N ALA A 87 -3.90 7.24 1.59
CA ALA A 87 -3.54 8.37 0.72
C ALA A 87 -3.99 9.75 1.25
N LYS A 88 -4.88 9.79 2.24
CA LYS A 88 -5.40 11.01 2.87
C LYS A 88 -4.98 11.16 4.33
N ASP A 89 -4.24 10.19 4.85
CA ASP A 89 -3.80 10.20 6.24
C ASP A 89 -2.64 11.17 6.43
N THR A 90 -2.87 12.25 7.15
CA THR A 90 -1.85 13.24 7.46
C THR A 90 -1.07 12.93 8.75
N LYS A 91 -1.31 11.77 9.37
CA LYS A 91 -0.69 11.39 10.66
C LYS A 91 0.26 10.20 10.55
N GLN A 92 0.01 9.29 9.62
CA GLN A 92 0.77 8.06 9.45
C GLN A 92 1.37 7.95 8.05
N ARG A 93 2.43 7.16 7.91
CA ARG A 93 3.11 6.84 6.64
C ARG A 93 2.85 5.40 6.25
N TYR A 94 2.65 5.19 4.95
CA TYR A 94 2.38 3.87 4.39
C TYR A 94 3.35 3.61 3.25
N ALA A 95 4.40 2.82 3.49
CA ALA A 95 5.40 2.53 2.47
C ALA A 95 4.92 1.41 1.54
N VAL A 96 5.04 1.65 0.23
CA VAL A 96 4.84 0.65 -0.82
C VAL A 96 6.12 0.51 -1.61
N ALA A 97 6.70 -0.69 -1.63
CA ALA A 97 7.91 -1.04 -2.35
C ALA A 97 7.66 -2.17 -3.34
N GLN A 98 8.42 -2.19 -4.44
CA GLN A 98 8.32 -3.23 -5.45
C GLN A 98 8.93 -4.54 -4.97
N THR A 99 8.30 -5.66 -5.33
CA THR A 99 8.86 -7.01 -5.26
C THR A 99 8.57 -7.79 -6.55
N GLU A 100 9.35 -8.81 -6.83
CA GLU A 100 9.08 -9.79 -7.90
C GLU A 100 8.38 -11.04 -7.37
N ASP A 101 8.40 -11.24 -6.06
CA ASP A 101 7.70 -12.31 -5.36
C ASP A 101 6.20 -12.01 -5.21
N ALA A 102 5.46 -12.95 -4.60
CA ALA A 102 4.10 -12.68 -4.15
C ALA A 102 4.07 -11.49 -3.19
N SER A 103 3.02 -10.68 -3.29
CA SER A 103 2.86 -9.51 -2.42
C SER A 103 2.76 -9.92 -0.95
N SER A 104 3.32 -9.10 -0.09
CA SER A 104 3.40 -9.34 1.35
C SER A 104 3.64 -8.03 2.11
N GLY A 105 3.45 -8.05 3.42
CA GLY A 105 3.84 -6.95 4.28
C GLY A 105 4.75 -7.38 5.42
N ASP A 106 5.68 -6.53 5.78
CA ASP A 106 6.57 -6.70 6.92
C ASP A 106 6.77 -5.38 7.69
N VAL A 107 7.39 -5.46 8.86
CA VAL A 107 7.62 -4.31 9.75
C VAL A 107 9.11 -4.12 10.01
N PRO A 108 9.89 -3.69 9.02
CA PRO A 108 11.25 -3.25 9.27
C PRO A 108 11.23 -1.91 10.04
N ASN A 109 12.08 -1.79 11.06
CA ASN A 109 12.29 -0.53 11.79
C ASN A 109 10.99 0.18 12.28
N ARG A 110 10.01 -0.58 12.74
CA ARG A 110 8.74 -0.11 13.33
C ARG A 110 7.76 0.58 12.35
N MET A 111 7.97 0.50 11.07
CA MET A 111 7.06 0.98 10.03
C MET A 111 6.59 -0.22 9.21
N TYR A 112 5.31 -0.26 8.85
CA TYR A 112 4.79 -1.30 7.96
C TYR A 112 5.16 -0.99 6.51
N VAL A 113 5.78 -1.97 5.82
CA VAL A 113 6.13 -1.86 4.40
C VAL A 113 5.33 -2.89 3.61
N VAL A 114 4.52 -2.40 2.69
CA VAL A 114 3.83 -3.23 1.69
C VAL A 114 4.80 -3.52 0.55
N ARG A 115 5.19 -4.79 0.38
CA ARG A 115 5.96 -5.26 -0.77
C ARG A 115 4.98 -5.76 -1.81
N TRP A 116 4.80 -5.00 -2.87
CA TRP A 116 3.78 -5.30 -3.87
C TRP A 116 4.38 -5.63 -5.24
N ASN A 117 3.86 -6.73 -5.81
CA ASN A 117 4.15 -7.11 -7.19
C ASN A 117 2.97 -6.70 -8.08
N PRO A 118 3.16 -5.73 -9.00
CA PRO A 118 2.08 -5.23 -9.86
C PRO A 118 1.57 -6.24 -10.89
N TYR A 119 2.19 -7.41 -10.96
CA TYR A 119 1.83 -8.49 -11.87
C TYR A 119 1.45 -9.79 -11.15
N ALA A 120 1.41 -9.78 -9.82
CA ALA A 120 1.01 -10.94 -9.03
C ALA A 120 -0.41 -10.78 -8.49
N GLY A 121 -1.36 -11.46 -9.13
CA GLY A 121 -2.71 -11.66 -8.64
C GLY A 121 -2.84 -12.93 -7.81
N LEU A 122 -4.06 -13.29 -7.45
CA LEU A 122 -4.38 -14.45 -6.63
C LEU A 122 -5.49 -15.29 -7.27
N GLU A 123 -5.28 -16.59 -7.37
CA GLU A 123 -6.33 -17.58 -7.64
C GLU A 123 -6.83 -18.13 -6.30
N THR A 124 -8.14 -18.03 -6.06
CA THR A 124 -8.78 -18.49 -4.84
C THR A 124 -9.03 -20.00 -4.89
N THR A 125 -9.27 -20.64 -3.75
CA THR A 125 -9.59 -22.08 -3.70
C THR A 125 -10.92 -22.43 -4.37
N ASP A 126 -11.78 -21.46 -4.57
CA ASP A 126 -13.10 -21.63 -5.22
C ASP A 126 -13.03 -21.35 -6.74
N GLY A 127 -11.82 -21.22 -7.30
CA GLY A 127 -11.57 -21.03 -8.73
C GLY A 127 -11.75 -19.60 -9.23
N GLY A 128 -12.05 -18.64 -8.35
CA GLY A 128 -12.07 -17.22 -8.69
C GLY A 128 -10.68 -16.63 -8.69
N THR A 129 -10.50 -15.48 -9.34
CA THR A 129 -9.22 -14.78 -9.42
C THR A 129 -9.34 -13.33 -8.96
N GLN A 130 -8.30 -12.83 -8.36
CA GLN A 130 -8.16 -11.42 -7.93
C GLN A 130 -7.00 -10.75 -8.64
N SER A 131 -7.19 -9.50 -9.03
CA SER A 131 -6.13 -8.67 -9.63
C SER A 131 -5.06 -8.29 -8.60
N PRO A 132 -3.85 -7.93 -9.04
CA PRO A 132 -2.84 -7.29 -8.17
C PRO A 132 -3.37 -6.06 -7.44
N ALA A 133 -4.31 -5.31 -8.02
CA ALA A 133 -4.93 -4.15 -7.38
C ALA A 133 -5.75 -4.54 -6.14
N THR A 134 -6.50 -5.64 -6.17
CA THR A 134 -7.22 -6.17 -5.00
C THR A 134 -6.22 -6.68 -3.94
N VAL A 135 -5.12 -7.33 -4.37
CA VAL A 135 -4.05 -7.76 -3.48
C VAL A 135 -3.36 -6.56 -2.82
N LEU A 136 -3.17 -5.43 -3.53
CA LEU A 136 -2.62 -4.21 -2.93
C LEU A 136 -3.51 -3.67 -1.81
N GLU A 137 -4.84 -3.69 -1.98
CA GLU A 137 -5.76 -3.30 -0.91
C GLU A 137 -5.68 -4.23 0.29
N HIS A 138 -5.51 -5.56 0.07
CA HIS A 138 -5.32 -6.52 1.14
C HIS A 138 -4.11 -6.15 2.01
N GLU A 139 -2.95 -5.95 1.39
CA GLU A 139 -1.71 -5.59 2.10
C GLU A 139 -1.82 -4.19 2.75
N MET A 140 -2.46 -3.23 2.09
CA MET A 140 -2.69 -1.91 2.65
C MET A 140 -3.64 -1.95 3.86
N ALA A 141 -4.59 -2.88 3.89
CA ALA A 141 -5.47 -3.06 5.06
C ALA A 141 -4.72 -3.54 6.31
N HIS A 142 -3.67 -4.36 6.12
CA HIS A 142 -2.74 -4.72 7.19
C HIS A 142 -1.90 -3.51 7.65
N ALA A 143 -1.34 -2.76 6.69
CA ALA A 143 -0.56 -1.56 6.97
C ALA A 143 -1.39 -0.53 7.75
N TYR A 144 -2.60 -0.26 7.30
CA TYR A 144 -3.51 0.69 7.95
C TYR A 144 -3.83 0.28 9.39
N GLN A 145 -4.12 -1.00 9.62
CA GLN A 145 -4.38 -1.53 10.96
C GLN A 145 -3.13 -1.43 11.86
N TYR A 146 -1.96 -1.75 11.33
CA TYR A 146 -0.72 -1.65 12.09
C TYR A 146 -0.41 -0.20 12.51
N GLU A 147 -0.47 0.74 11.59
CA GLU A 147 -0.10 2.14 11.86
C GLU A 147 -1.10 2.87 12.77
N ASN A 148 -2.39 2.53 12.69
CA ASN A 148 -3.43 3.21 13.47
C ASN A 148 -3.88 2.45 14.72
N HIS A 149 -3.70 1.11 14.75
CA HIS A 149 -4.20 0.23 15.82
C HIS A 149 -3.19 -0.88 16.12
N THR A 150 -1.94 -0.51 16.37
CA THR A 150 -0.79 -1.44 16.51
C THR A 150 -1.02 -2.55 17.54
N GLU A 151 -1.60 -2.23 18.69
CA GLU A 151 -1.86 -3.23 19.74
C GLU A 151 -2.90 -4.26 19.30
N GLN A 152 -3.99 -3.81 18.68
CA GLN A 152 -5.02 -4.68 18.13
C GLN A 152 -4.45 -5.56 17.02
N TYR A 153 -3.69 -4.98 16.08
CA TYR A 153 -2.99 -5.73 15.02
C TYR A 153 -2.14 -6.86 15.61
N ARG A 154 -1.33 -6.56 16.64
CA ARG A 154 -0.48 -7.56 17.30
C ARG A 154 -1.28 -8.62 18.03
N ALA A 155 -2.40 -8.27 18.67
CA ALA A 155 -3.30 -9.22 19.32
C ALA A 155 -3.92 -10.17 18.29
N ASP A 156 -4.47 -9.63 17.20
CA ASP A 156 -5.11 -10.39 16.13
C ASP A 156 -4.13 -11.31 15.39
N LYS A 157 -2.88 -10.87 15.17
CA LYS A 157 -1.82 -11.72 14.60
C LYS A 157 -1.47 -12.93 15.49
N ARG A 158 -1.58 -12.81 16.81
CA ARG A 158 -1.33 -13.92 17.74
C ARG A 158 -2.50 -14.89 17.87
N GLN A 159 -3.71 -14.46 17.54
CA GLN A 159 -4.90 -15.30 17.63
C GLN A 159 -5.00 -16.20 16.38
N ILE A 160 -4.62 -17.47 16.53
CA ILE A 160 -4.63 -18.44 15.43
C ILE A 160 -6.05 -18.82 15.04
N ILE A 161 -6.34 -18.75 13.75
CA ILE A 161 -7.57 -19.25 13.12
C ILE A 161 -7.17 -20.12 11.92
N VAL A 162 -7.40 -21.42 12.03
CA VAL A 162 -6.87 -22.43 11.09
C VAL A 162 -7.16 -22.09 9.62
N SER A 163 -8.38 -21.69 9.29
CA SER A 163 -8.77 -21.37 7.90
C SER A 163 -8.15 -20.08 7.38
N TYR A 164 -7.77 -19.16 8.26
CA TYR A 164 -7.29 -17.82 7.92
C TYR A 164 -5.86 -17.56 8.40
N ARG A 165 -5.17 -18.54 8.98
CA ARG A 165 -3.87 -18.41 9.63
C ARG A 165 -3.95 -17.68 10.98
N ASN A 166 -4.60 -16.52 11.05
CA ASN A 166 -4.84 -15.75 12.27
C ASN A 166 -6.03 -14.80 12.11
N GLN A 167 -6.43 -14.13 13.20
CA GLN A 167 -7.59 -13.23 13.23
C GLN A 167 -7.37 -12.00 12.34
N GLU A 168 -6.15 -11.49 12.22
CA GLU A 168 -5.87 -10.33 11.37
C GLU A 168 -6.10 -10.67 9.89
N GLU A 169 -5.63 -11.82 9.42
CA GLU A 169 -5.93 -12.30 8.07
C GLU A 169 -7.44 -12.50 7.85
N ARG A 170 -8.14 -13.05 8.84
CA ARG A 170 -9.59 -13.19 8.77
C ARG A 170 -10.26 -11.83 8.62
N ARG A 171 -9.87 -10.84 9.42
CA ARG A 171 -10.40 -9.46 9.35
C ARG A 171 -10.25 -8.89 7.94
N VAL A 172 -9.05 -8.98 7.36
CA VAL A 172 -8.75 -8.43 6.04
C VAL A 172 -9.50 -9.18 4.93
N ILE A 173 -9.42 -10.51 4.92
CA ILE A 173 -10.04 -11.35 3.88
C ILE A 173 -11.57 -11.22 3.88
N THR A 174 -12.20 -11.22 5.06
CA THR A 174 -13.67 -11.17 5.16
C THR A 174 -14.23 -9.73 5.13
N GLY A 175 -13.39 -8.73 5.29
CA GLY A 175 -13.73 -7.31 5.31
C GLY A 175 -13.23 -6.57 4.05
N PRO A 176 -12.11 -5.81 4.14
CA PRO A 176 -11.66 -4.91 3.08
C PRO A 176 -11.39 -5.60 1.74
N GLU A 177 -10.67 -6.75 1.75
CA GLU A 177 -10.40 -7.52 0.54
C GLU A 177 -11.69 -7.97 -0.14
N ARG A 178 -12.59 -8.61 0.61
CA ARG A 178 -13.89 -9.07 0.08
C ARG A 178 -14.71 -7.92 -0.50
N LYS A 179 -14.74 -6.77 0.17
CA LYS A 179 -15.46 -5.58 -0.31
C LYS A 179 -14.88 -5.10 -1.63
N THR A 180 -13.56 -5.03 -1.74
CA THR A 180 -12.86 -4.58 -2.94
C THR A 180 -12.98 -5.60 -4.08
N ALA A 181 -12.82 -6.90 -3.81
CA ALA A 181 -13.01 -7.95 -4.82
C ALA A 181 -14.44 -7.93 -5.40
N LYS A 182 -15.47 -7.77 -4.55
CA LYS A 182 -16.87 -7.60 -5.02
C LYS A 182 -17.02 -6.36 -5.89
N ALA A 183 -16.47 -5.23 -5.48
CA ALA A 183 -16.54 -3.98 -6.23
C ALA A 183 -15.87 -4.10 -7.60
N ASN A 184 -14.76 -4.83 -7.68
CA ASN A 184 -14.02 -5.11 -8.91
C ASN A 184 -14.62 -6.24 -9.75
N ASN A 185 -15.69 -6.90 -9.29
CA ASN A 185 -16.26 -8.10 -9.91
C ASN A 185 -15.23 -9.23 -10.04
N GLU A 186 -14.49 -9.49 -8.99
CA GLU A 186 -13.42 -10.48 -8.88
C GLU A 186 -13.77 -11.60 -7.92
N GLY A 187 -12.96 -12.66 -7.91
CA GLY A 187 -13.13 -13.82 -7.04
C GLY A 187 -13.03 -13.47 -5.55
N ILE A 188 -13.89 -14.10 -4.75
CA ILE A 188 -13.94 -13.90 -3.30
C ILE A 188 -13.31 -15.10 -2.64
N ARG A 189 -12.31 -14.90 -1.77
CA ARG A 189 -11.79 -16.01 -0.98
C ARG A 189 -12.44 -16.09 0.40
N ASN A 190 -12.55 -17.34 0.85
CA ASN A 190 -13.17 -17.70 2.12
C ASN A 190 -12.16 -18.29 3.13
N ASN A 191 -10.88 -18.23 2.82
CA ASN A 191 -9.77 -18.72 3.64
C ASN A 191 -8.46 -18.04 3.20
N HIS A 192 -7.36 -18.25 3.93
CA HIS A 192 -6.04 -17.71 3.56
C HIS A 192 -5.31 -18.52 2.47
N ARG A 193 -5.92 -19.58 1.94
CA ARG A 193 -5.34 -20.39 0.88
C ARG A 193 -5.58 -19.76 -0.48
N GLY A 194 -4.74 -20.11 -1.42
CA GLY A 194 -4.79 -19.66 -2.80
C GLY A 194 -3.43 -19.85 -3.46
N ARG A 195 -3.33 -19.55 -4.74
CA ARG A 195 -2.09 -19.62 -5.52
C ARG A 195 -1.83 -18.29 -6.19
N SER A 196 -0.60 -17.79 -6.06
CA SER A 196 -0.21 -16.57 -6.77
C SER A 196 -0.13 -16.83 -8.27
N ILE A 197 -0.74 -15.96 -9.04
CA ILE A 197 -0.81 -16.01 -10.51
C ILE A 197 -0.14 -14.80 -11.11
N VAL A 198 0.39 -14.94 -12.31
CA VAL A 198 0.91 -13.82 -13.11
C VAL A 198 -0.23 -13.28 -13.97
N THR A 199 -0.36 -11.95 -13.96
CA THR A 199 -1.32 -11.19 -14.77
C THR A 199 -0.58 -10.23 -15.72
N GLU A 200 -1.25 -9.75 -16.75
CA GLU A 200 -0.66 -8.84 -17.73
C GLU A 200 -0.49 -7.41 -17.19
N THR A 201 -1.43 -6.98 -16.36
CA THR A 201 -1.48 -5.61 -15.82
C THR A 201 -1.90 -5.63 -14.35
N PRO A 202 -1.66 -4.54 -13.60
CA PRO A 202 -2.02 -4.47 -12.18
C PRO A 202 -3.53 -4.56 -11.91
N ILE A 203 -4.36 -4.38 -12.92
CA ILE A 203 -5.83 -4.40 -12.81
C ILE A 203 -6.47 -5.61 -13.49
N SER A 204 -5.68 -6.49 -14.09
CA SER A 204 -6.17 -7.73 -14.69
C SER A 204 -6.26 -8.83 -13.64
N ASN A 205 -7.38 -9.54 -13.62
CA ASN A 205 -7.54 -10.77 -12.85
C ASN A 205 -7.41 -12.03 -13.73
N GLN A 206 -7.02 -11.88 -14.99
CA GLN A 206 -6.82 -13.01 -15.91
C GLN A 206 -5.46 -13.64 -15.69
N LYS A 207 -5.47 -14.94 -15.34
CA LYS A 207 -4.26 -15.72 -15.12
C LYS A 207 -3.55 -16.02 -16.44
N ILE A 208 -2.27 -15.64 -16.54
CA ILE A 208 -1.36 -16.06 -17.61
C ILE A 208 -0.70 -17.39 -17.22
N LYS A 209 -0.14 -17.47 -16.02
CA LYS A 209 0.51 -18.65 -15.44
C LYS A 209 0.52 -18.53 -13.91
N TYR A 210 1.00 -19.56 -13.22
CA TYR A 210 1.32 -19.44 -11.80
C TYR A 210 2.64 -18.69 -11.62
N LEU A 211 2.74 -17.94 -10.52
CA LEU A 211 3.97 -17.21 -10.17
C LEU A 211 5.09 -18.16 -9.78
N TYR A 212 4.73 -19.23 -9.07
CA TYR A 212 5.63 -20.33 -8.71
C TYR A 212 5.14 -21.63 -9.36
N PRO A 213 6.06 -22.52 -9.77
CA PRO A 213 5.73 -23.79 -10.38
C PRO A 213 4.97 -24.75 -9.45
#